data_0e6c9439bcc6f77318869f75f6cf0516
#
_entry.id   0e6c9439bcc6f77318869f75f6cf0516
#
_cell.length_a   1.000
_cell.length_b   1.000
_cell.length_c   1.000
_cell.angle_alpha   90.00
_cell.angle_beta   90.00
_cell.angle_gamma   90.00
#
_symmetry.space_group_name_H-M   'P 1'
#
loop_
_entity.id
_entity.type
_entity.pdbx_description
1 polymer ?
#
loop_
_entity_poly.entity_id
_entity_poly.type
_entity_poly.pdbx_seq_one_letter_code
_entity_poly.pdbx_strand_id
1 'polypeptide(L)'
;MMTVGLGMSFQSCDDSKTYAELKEEEREAIKRYIELNNIKVIDEKQFKEQDSTTNVANNEYVLFAESGVYMQVLERGNGEVIEDGRYEILTRYWELVINEDGTADTISSNMNGNYYPHPDEFKLTKSGNSLSASFVGSGAMYQTHGSASVPSGWLLPLNYLKVGREISGRSSVNLIVPHSRGTSTASSQVVPCYYEIRYQMSR
;
A
#
# COMPACT_ATOMS: atom_id res chain seq x y z
N MET A 1 -17.29 -48.53 48.64
CA MET A 1 -17.95 -47.41 47.99
C MET A 1 -16.86 -46.70 47.15
N MET A 2 -16.88 -46.93 45.85
CA MET A 2 -15.80 -46.51 44.93
C MET A 2 -16.34 -45.38 44.08
N THR A 3 -15.90 -44.13 44.31
CA THR A 3 -16.26 -42.95 43.51
C THR A 3 -15.35 -42.80 42.31
N VAL A 4 -15.93 -43.05 41.13
CA VAL A 4 -15.23 -42.80 39.87
C VAL A 4 -15.40 -41.31 39.53
N GLY A 5 -14.27 -40.56 39.61
CA GLY A 5 -14.21 -39.15 39.16
C GLY A 5 -14.08 -39.09 37.65
N LEU A 6 -15.11 -38.57 36.98
CA LEU A 6 -15.10 -38.30 35.54
C LEU A 6 -14.35 -37.00 35.29
N GLY A 7 -13.10 -37.09 34.83
CA GLY A 7 -12.31 -35.96 34.39
C GLY A 7 -12.81 -35.47 33.02
N MET A 8 -13.51 -34.32 32.97
CA MET A 8 -13.79 -33.61 31.72
C MET A 8 -12.54 -32.91 31.28
N SER A 9 -11.86 -33.42 30.25
CA SER A 9 -10.84 -32.70 29.51
C SER A 9 -11.52 -31.66 28.62
N PHE A 10 -11.42 -30.38 29.03
CA PHE A 10 -11.74 -29.28 28.13
C PHE A 10 -10.64 -29.22 27.08
N GLN A 11 -10.91 -29.73 25.89
CA GLN A 11 -10.13 -29.40 24.69
C GLN A 11 -10.49 -27.97 24.34
N SER A 12 -9.61 -27.01 24.71
CA SER A 12 -9.60 -25.67 24.16
C SER A 12 -9.21 -25.82 22.67
N CYS A 13 -10.16 -25.76 21.77
CA CYS A 13 -9.86 -25.47 20.38
C CYS A 13 -9.35 -24.03 20.36
N ASP A 14 -8.07 -23.89 20.07
CA ASP A 14 -7.46 -22.60 19.75
C ASP A 14 -7.92 -22.28 18.30
N ASP A 15 -8.98 -21.46 18.17
CA ASP A 15 -9.56 -21.04 16.89
C ASP A 15 -8.69 -19.97 16.19
N SER A 16 -7.38 -19.95 16.45
CA SER A 16 -6.47 -19.05 15.76
C SER A 16 -6.25 -19.51 14.31
N LYS A 17 -6.64 -18.63 13.35
CA LYS A 17 -6.43 -18.87 11.92
C LYS A 17 -4.94 -19.10 11.63
N THR A 18 -4.63 -20.04 10.79
CA THR A 18 -3.27 -20.27 10.28
C THR A 18 -2.86 -19.15 9.32
N TYR A 19 -1.56 -18.94 9.16
CA TYR A 19 -1.04 -17.97 8.20
C TYR A 19 -1.52 -18.23 6.75
N ALA A 20 -1.72 -19.51 6.38
CA ALA A 20 -2.24 -19.87 5.06
C ALA A 20 -3.69 -19.44 4.88
N GLU A 21 -4.52 -19.59 5.91
CA GLU A 21 -5.92 -19.14 5.91
C GLU A 21 -6.00 -17.63 5.83
N LEU A 22 -5.20 -16.90 6.63
CA LEU A 22 -5.13 -15.44 6.56
C LEU A 22 -4.72 -14.92 5.17
N LYS A 23 -3.78 -15.57 4.50
CA LYS A 23 -3.40 -15.22 3.12
C LYS A 23 -4.49 -15.49 2.11
N GLU A 24 -5.29 -16.54 2.32
CA GLU A 24 -6.46 -16.81 1.46
C GLU A 24 -7.52 -15.74 1.65
N GLU A 25 -7.82 -15.37 2.90
CA GLU A 25 -8.74 -14.28 3.23
C GLU A 25 -8.31 -12.95 2.64
N GLU A 26 -7.02 -12.62 2.71
CA GLU A 26 -6.47 -11.44 2.05
C GLU A 26 -6.72 -11.44 0.54
N ARG A 27 -6.48 -12.56 -0.14
CA ARG A 27 -6.71 -12.66 -1.59
C ARG A 27 -8.17 -12.46 -1.94
N GLU A 28 -9.07 -13.08 -1.18
CA GLU A 28 -10.51 -12.95 -1.38
C GLU A 28 -10.99 -11.53 -1.06
N ALA A 29 -10.44 -10.86 -0.03
CA ALA A 29 -10.74 -9.47 0.30
C ALA A 29 -10.35 -8.52 -0.85
N ILE A 30 -9.13 -8.67 -1.39
CA ILE A 30 -8.68 -7.89 -2.56
C ILE A 30 -9.60 -8.13 -3.76
N LYS A 31 -9.94 -9.39 -4.04
CA LYS A 31 -10.84 -9.73 -5.15
C LYS A 31 -12.20 -9.07 -5.01
N ARG A 32 -12.82 -9.15 -3.82
CA ARG A 32 -14.10 -8.50 -3.54
C ARG A 32 -14.01 -6.98 -3.65
N TYR A 33 -12.92 -6.38 -3.17
CA TYR A 33 -12.68 -4.95 -3.31
C TYR A 33 -12.63 -4.53 -4.79
N ILE A 34 -11.91 -5.30 -5.64
CA ILE A 34 -11.82 -5.08 -7.09
C ILE A 34 -13.20 -5.16 -7.74
N GLU A 35 -14.00 -6.17 -7.40
CA GLU A 35 -15.35 -6.38 -7.93
C GLU A 35 -16.31 -5.27 -7.50
N LEU A 36 -16.35 -4.93 -6.22
CA LEU A 36 -17.23 -3.88 -5.66
C LEU A 36 -16.93 -2.49 -6.23
N ASN A 37 -15.66 -2.21 -6.51
CA ASN A 37 -15.24 -0.92 -7.05
C ASN A 37 -15.19 -0.91 -8.58
N ASN A 38 -15.63 -1.98 -9.27
CA ASN A 38 -15.59 -2.11 -10.73
C ASN A 38 -14.21 -1.79 -11.31
N ILE A 39 -13.15 -2.30 -10.66
CA ILE A 39 -11.77 -2.09 -11.10
C ILE A 39 -11.48 -3.00 -12.29
N LYS A 40 -10.98 -2.40 -13.37
CA LYS A 40 -10.49 -3.12 -14.54
C LYS A 40 -9.00 -3.41 -14.37
N VAL A 41 -8.65 -4.67 -14.20
CA VAL A 41 -7.25 -5.10 -14.07
C VAL A 41 -6.63 -5.30 -15.45
N ILE A 42 -5.44 -4.71 -15.65
CA ILE A 42 -4.58 -4.92 -16.82
C ILE A 42 -3.25 -5.52 -16.37
N ASP A 43 -2.54 -6.18 -17.29
CA ASP A 43 -1.22 -6.73 -17.03
C ASP A 43 -0.09 -5.68 -17.26
N GLU A 44 1.13 -6.03 -16.84
CA GLU A 44 2.30 -5.16 -17.01
C GLU A 44 2.67 -4.92 -18.47
N LYS A 45 2.36 -5.86 -19.37
CA LYS A 45 2.64 -5.70 -20.80
C LYS A 45 1.77 -4.58 -21.39
N GLN A 46 0.46 -4.67 -21.16
CA GLN A 46 -0.49 -3.64 -21.57
C GLN A 46 -0.16 -2.27 -20.96
N PHE A 47 0.21 -2.23 -19.67
CA PHE A 47 0.64 -1.01 -19.00
C PHE A 47 1.84 -0.35 -19.70
N LYS A 48 2.86 -1.14 -20.09
CA LYS A 48 4.02 -0.63 -20.84
C LYS A 48 3.65 -0.15 -22.24
N GLU A 49 2.76 -0.86 -22.93
CA GLU A 49 2.24 -0.46 -24.24
C GLU A 49 1.43 0.86 -24.17
N GLN A 50 0.87 1.19 -23.01
CA GLN A 50 0.17 2.45 -22.72
C GLN A 50 1.11 3.55 -22.19
N ASP A 51 2.41 3.52 -22.48
CA ASP A 51 3.41 4.46 -21.98
C ASP A 51 3.46 4.55 -20.45
N SER A 52 3.31 3.42 -19.76
CA SER A 52 3.29 3.30 -18.31
C SER A 52 2.25 4.23 -17.65
N THR A 53 1.06 4.28 -18.22
CA THR A 53 -0.12 4.95 -17.68
C THR A 53 -1.31 4.00 -17.62
N THR A 54 -2.35 4.39 -16.89
CA THR A 54 -3.62 3.66 -16.81
C THR A 54 -4.77 4.55 -17.24
N ASN A 55 -5.84 3.97 -17.76
CA ASN A 55 -7.05 4.72 -18.14
C ASN A 55 -7.93 4.94 -16.91
N VAL A 56 -7.84 6.12 -16.31
CA VAL A 56 -8.60 6.50 -15.11
C VAL A 56 -10.12 6.47 -15.37
N ALA A 57 -10.57 6.88 -16.58
CA ALA A 57 -11.99 6.88 -16.91
C ALA A 57 -12.58 5.46 -16.96
N ASN A 58 -11.77 4.46 -17.24
CA ASN A 58 -12.14 3.05 -17.23
C ASN A 58 -11.81 2.34 -15.90
N ASN A 59 -11.40 3.09 -14.90
CA ASN A 59 -10.96 2.58 -13.60
C ASN A 59 -9.90 1.44 -13.73
N GLU A 60 -8.90 1.65 -14.61
CA GLU A 60 -7.85 0.67 -14.87
C GLU A 60 -6.77 0.68 -13.79
N TYR A 61 -6.41 -0.53 -13.32
CA TYR A 61 -5.28 -0.78 -12.44
C TYR A 61 -4.37 -1.83 -13.09
N VAL A 62 -3.06 -1.58 -13.12
CA VAL A 62 -2.08 -2.61 -13.50
C VAL A 62 -1.77 -3.51 -12.32
N LEU A 63 -1.79 -4.84 -12.53
CA LEU A 63 -1.28 -5.81 -11.57
C LEU A 63 0.19 -6.08 -11.84
N PHE A 64 1.03 -5.79 -10.85
CA PHE A 64 2.43 -6.23 -10.83
C PHE A 64 2.52 -7.62 -10.21
N ALA A 65 2.57 -8.63 -11.05
CA ALA A 65 2.40 -10.03 -10.64
C ALA A 65 3.44 -10.52 -9.62
N GLU A 66 4.68 -10.03 -9.69
CA GLU A 66 5.74 -10.39 -8.73
C GLU A 66 5.49 -9.87 -7.32
N SER A 67 4.92 -8.68 -7.20
CA SER A 67 4.66 -8.03 -5.90
C SER A 67 3.24 -8.23 -5.38
N GLY A 68 2.29 -8.53 -6.27
CA GLY A 68 0.85 -8.56 -5.98
C GLY A 68 0.22 -7.17 -5.82
N VAL A 69 0.97 -6.08 -6.11
CA VAL A 69 0.47 -4.71 -6.00
C VAL A 69 -0.33 -4.34 -7.23
N TYR A 70 -1.50 -3.71 -7.03
CA TYR A 70 -2.27 -3.08 -8.10
C TYR A 70 -2.06 -1.58 -8.06
N MET A 71 -1.89 -0.95 -9.20
CA MET A 71 -1.64 0.49 -9.32
C MET A 71 -2.51 1.14 -10.39
N GLN A 72 -3.17 2.22 -10.04
CA GLN A 72 -3.76 3.17 -10.98
C GLN A 72 -2.93 4.45 -10.97
N VAL A 73 -2.46 4.88 -12.12
CA VAL A 73 -1.77 6.17 -12.27
C VAL A 73 -2.83 7.25 -12.50
N LEU A 74 -3.05 8.12 -11.50
CA LEU A 74 -3.96 9.26 -11.62
C LEU A 74 -3.28 10.43 -12.34
N GLU A 75 -2.05 10.75 -11.89
CA GLU A 75 -1.21 11.79 -12.47
C GLU A 75 0.22 11.29 -12.51
N ARG A 76 0.81 11.22 -13.71
CA ARG A 76 2.20 10.76 -13.84
C ARG A 76 3.22 11.78 -13.30
N GLY A 77 2.81 13.06 -13.26
CA GLY A 77 3.67 14.18 -12.90
C GLY A 77 4.41 14.78 -14.09
N ASN A 78 5.09 15.91 -13.84
CA ASN A 78 5.82 16.69 -14.86
C ASN A 78 7.34 16.82 -14.58
N GLY A 79 7.85 16.10 -13.57
CA GLY A 79 9.29 16.01 -13.27
C GLY A 79 10.00 15.00 -14.16
N GLU A 80 11.07 14.44 -13.62
CA GLU A 80 11.85 13.39 -14.28
C GLU A 80 11.58 12.03 -13.61
N VAL A 81 11.80 10.95 -14.35
CA VAL A 81 11.83 9.60 -13.79
C VAL A 81 13.02 9.49 -12.83
N ILE A 82 12.81 8.89 -11.68
CA ILE A 82 13.85 8.73 -10.67
C ILE A 82 14.93 7.79 -11.19
N GLU A 83 16.16 8.28 -11.30
CA GLU A 83 17.37 7.52 -11.66
C GLU A 83 18.10 7.02 -10.41
N ASP A 84 19.25 6.36 -10.59
CA ASP A 84 20.10 5.93 -9.49
C ASP A 84 20.57 7.14 -8.67
N GLY A 85 20.40 7.06 -7.36
CA GLY A 85 20.73 8.18 -6.48
C GLY A 85 19.99 8.18 -5.15
N ARG A 86 20.08 9.32 -4.48
CA ARG A 86 19.39 9.57 -3.20
C ARG A 86 18.49 10.77 -3.36
N TYR A 87 17.27 10.66 -2.84
CA TYR A 87 16.23 11.67 -2.98
C TYR A 87 15.49 11.86 -1.65
N GLU A 88 14.92 13.03 -1.49
CA GLU A 88 13.97 13.33 -0.41
C GLU A 88 12.61 13.56 -1.05
N ILE A 89 11.64 12.74 -0.66
CA ILE A 89 10.29 12.71 -1.23
C ILE A 89 9.29 13.13 -0.16
N LEU A 90 8.50 14.14 -0.46
CA LEU A 90 7.32 14.49 0.31
C LEU A 90 6.13 13.68 -0.18
N THR A 91 5.33 13.19 0.75
CA THR A 91 4.14 12.40 0.40
C THR A 91 2.92 12.80 1.19
N ARG A 92 1.78 12.81 0.49
CA ARG A 92 0.45 12.92 1.08
C ARG A 92 -0.35 11.70 0.71
N TYR A 93 -1.13 11.20 1.65
CA TYR A 93 -1.80 9.92 1.46
C TYR A 93 -3.11 9.81 2.25
N TRP A 94 -3.96 8.93 1.78
CA TRP A 94 -4.99 8.20 2.52
C TRP A 94 -4.58 6.74 2.60
N GLU A 95 -4.73 6.14 3.78
CA GLU A 95 -4.53 4.72 4.03
C GLU A 95 -5.82 4.13 4.55
N LEU A 96 -6.30 3.07 3.87
CA LEU A 96 -7.48 2.32 4.27
C LEU A 96 -7.13 0.84 4.38
N VAL A 97 -7.62 0.15 5.39
CA VAL A 97 -7.61 -1.32 5.42
C VAL A 97 -8.75 -1.84 4.57
N ILE A 98 -8.49 -2.86 3.75
CA ILE A 98 -9.52 -3.57 3.00
C ILE A 98 -10.02 -4.73 3.86
N ASN A 99 -11.32 -4.73 4.14
CA ASN A 99 -11.99 -5.72 4.97
C ASN A 99 -12.30 -7.00 4.20
N GLU A 100 -12.60 -8.09 4.92
CA GLU A 100 -12.95 -9.39 4.33
C GLU A 100 -14.14 -9.33 3.36
N ASP A 101 -15.08 -8.40 3.57
CA ASP A 101 -16.25 -8.20 2.70
C ASP A 101 -15.97 -7.34 1.48
N GLY A 102 -14.75 -6.82 1.34
CA GLY A 102 -14.33 -5.94 0.25
C GLY A 102 -14.65 -4.47 0.47
N THR A 103 -15.17 -4.08 1.63
CA THR A 103 -15.24 -2.66 2.04
C THR A 103 -13.87 -2.16 2.50
N ALA A 104 -13.72 -0.86 2.70
CA ALA A 104 -12.46 -0.31 3.21
C ALA A 104 -12.69 0.79 4.24
N ASP A 105 -11.92 0.73 5.34
CA ASP A 105 -11.98 1.68 6.45
C ASP A 105 -10.69 2.49 6.57
N THR A 106 -10.80 3.80 6.79
CA THR A 106 -9.65 4.69 6.94
C THR A 106 -8.89 4.40 8.23
N ILE A 107 -7.58 4.16 8.09
CA ILE A 107 -6.64 3.99 9.20
C ILE A 107 -5.92 5.30 9.49
N SER A 108 -5.34 5.92 8.44
CA SER A 108 -4.47 7.08 8.57
C SER A 108 -4.54 7.98 7.34
N SER A 109 -4.28 9.27 7.55
CA SER A 109 -4.16 10.24 6.45
C SER A 109 -3.41 11.48 6.90
N ASN A 110 -2.63 12.06 5.99
CA ASN A 110 -2.11 13.42 6.12
C ASN A 110 -2.69 14.38 5.05
N MET A 111 -3.79 13.98 4.40
CA MET A 111 -4.51 14.83 3.45
C MET A 111 -5.56 15.73 4.12
N ASN A 112 -5.84 15.50 5.41
CA ASN A 112 -6.80 16.27 6.19
C ASN A 112 -6.38 16.38 7.66
N GLY A 113 -7.18 17.10 8.44
CA GLY A 113 -7.02 17.21 9.90
C GLY A 113 -5.71 17.85 10.34
N ASN A 114 -5.21 17.42 11.50
CA ASN A 114 -4.04 18.00 12.15
C ASN A 114 -2.72 17.77 11.40
N TYR A 115 -2.66 16.76 10.54
CA TYR A 115 -1.47 16.45 9.75
C TYR A 115 -1.43 17.17 8.40
N TYR A 116 -2.52 17.83 7.99
CA TYR A 116 -2.58 18.52 6.69
C TYR A 116 -1.46 19.54 6.46
N PRO A 117 -0.99 20.33 7.45
CA PRO A 117 0.11 21.27 7.24
C PRO A 117 1.45 20.59 6.95
N HIS A 118 1.60 19.32 7.35
CA HIS A 118 2.88 18.61 7.31
C HIS A 118 2.76 17.34 6.46
N PRO A 119 3.29 17.30 5.22
CA PRO A 119 3.45 16.05 4.48
C PRO A 119 4.42 15.13 5.21
N ASP A 120 4.25 13.84 5.07
CA ASP A 120 5.30 12.91 5.47
C ASP A 120 6.47 13.01 4.48
N GLU A 121 7.68 12.88 4.98
CA GLU A 121 8.90 12.90 4.19
C GLU A 121 9.65 11.59 4.35
N PHE A 122 10.20 11.07 3.26
CA PHE A 122 11.10 9.92 3.31
C PHE A 122 12.34 10.11 2.45
N LYS A 123 13.46 9.54 2.92
CA LYS A 123 14.70 9.44 2.17
C LYS A 123 14.69 8.16 1.35
N LEU A 124 14.76 8.33 0.02
CA LEU A 124 14.78 7.26 -0.97
C LEU A 124 16.22 7.03 -1.43
N THR A 125 16.61 5.77 -1.58
CA THR A 125 17.80 5.36 -2.31
C THR A 125 17.37 4.43 -3.44
N LYS A 126 17.78 4.75 -4.68
CA LYS A 126 17.62 3.89 -5.85
C LYS A 126 18.98 3.41 -6.33
N SER A 127 19.08 2.12 -6.63
CA SER A 127 20.26 1.49 -7.23
C SER A 127 19.81 0.37 -8.17
N GLY A 128 19.91 0.60 -9.47
CA GLY A 128 19.34 -0.26 -10.49
C GLY A 128 17.83 -0.44 -10.30
N ASN A 129 17.38 -1.68 -10.13
CA ASN A 129 15.97 -2.00 -9.90
C ASN A 129 15.57 -1.98 -8.42
N SER A 130 16.50 -1.72 -7.51
CA SER A 130 16.23 -1.73 -6.07
C SER A 130 15.88 -0.34 -5.57
N LEU A 131 14.78 -0.25 -4.81
CA LEU A 131 14.36 0.94 -4.09
C LEU A 131 14.29 0.62 -2.61
N SER A 132 14.86 1.50 -1.79
CA SER A 132 14.74 1.45 -0.34
C SER A 132 14.49 2.85 0.21
N ALA A 133 13.67 2.95 1.26
CA ALA A 133 13.36 4.25 1.86
C ALA A 133 13.07 4.17 3.34
N SER A 134 13.27 5.30 4.02
CA SER A 134 12.94 5.45 5.43
C SER A 134 12.31 6.81 5.67
N PHE A 135 11.21 6.86 6.42
CA PHE A 135 10.57 8.09 6.85
C PHE A 135 11.52 8.95 7.69
N VAL A 136 11.40 10.26 7.52
CA VAL A 136 12.13 11.27 8.28
C VAL A 136 11.20 11.88 9.32
N GLY A 137 11.64 11.91 10.57
CA GLY A 137 10.84 12.51 11.64
C GLY A 137 9.64 11.65 12.06
N SER A 138 8.65 12.32 12.65
CA SER A 138 7.46 11.70 13.26
C SER A 138 6.17 12.12 12.56
N GLY A 139 6.12 11.93 11.23
CA GLY A 139 4.91 12.19 10.43
C GLY A 139 3.74 11.25 10.77
N ALA A 140 2.62 11.40 10.07
CA ALA A 140 1.40 10.64 10.33
C ALA A 140 1.61 9.13 10.25
N MET A 141 2.39 8.64 9.26
CA MET A 141 2.71 7.21 9.14
C MET A 141 3.47 6.69 10.36
N TYR A 142 4.50 7.43 10.81
CA TYR A 142 5.25 7.02 12.00
C TYR A 142 4.38 7.00 13.26
N GLN A 143 3.52 8.02 13.44
CA GLN A 143 2.62 8.09 14.60
C GLN A 143 1.61 6.93 14.60
N THR A 144 1.12 6.53 13.42
CA THR A 144 0.13 5.45 13.31
C THR A 144 0.75 4.06 13.48
N HIS A 145 1.93 3.81 12.87
CA HIS A 145 2.49 2.46 12.78
C HIS A 145 3.74 2.23 13.66
N GLY A 146 4.26 3.29 14.29
CA GLY A 146 5.46 3.19 15.15
C GLY A 146 6.73 2.77 14.40
N SER A 147 6.78 2.94 13.07
CA SER A 147 7.86 2.47 12.21
C SER A 147 8.32 3.53 11.23
N ALA A 148 9.65 3.65 11.07
CA ALA A 148 10.24 4.50 10.04
C ALA A 148 10.33 3.80 8.68
N SER A 149 9.98 2.53 8.56
CA SER A 149 10.02 1.81 7.28
C SER A 149 8.92 2.28 6.34
N VAL A 150 9.29 2.68 5.13
CA VAL A 150 8.33 2.97 4.07
C VAL A 150 7.84 1.65 3.47
N PRO A 151 6.52 1.43 3.32
CA PRO A 151 5.99 0.24 2.69
C PRO A 151 6.58 0.04 1.29
N SER A 152 7.06 -1.16 0.97
CA SER A 152 7.68 -1.39 -0.34
C SER A 152 6.69 -1.22 -1.50
N GLY A 153 5.40 -1.41 -1.25
CA GLY A 153 4.33 -1.10 -2.21
C GLY A 153 4.27 0.39 -2.61
N TRP A 154 4.64 1.31 -1.69
CA TRP A 154 4.70 2.75 -1.97
C TRP A 154 5.90 3.13 -2.86
N LEU A 155 6.94 2.31 -2.90
CA LEU A 155 8.14 2.59 -3.68
C LEU A 155 7.99 2.15 -5.14
N LEU A 156 7.15 1.15 -5.42
CA LEU A 156 6.95 0.61 -6.76
C LEU A 156 6.56 1.68 -7.80
N PRO A 157 5.62 2.61 -7.53
CA PRO A 157 5.24 3.67 -8.49
C PRO A 157 6.39 4.56 -8.92
N LEU A 158 7.40 4.75 -8.06
CA LEU A 158 8.53 5.64 -8.32
C LEU A 158 9.44 5.17 -9.47
N ASN A 159 9.25 3.95 -9.97
CA ASN A 159 9.90 3.48 -11.20
C ASN A 159 9.24 4.02 -12.49
N TYR A 160 8.02 4.56 -12.39
CA TYR A 160 7.19 4.93 -13.55
C TYR A 160 6.77 6.40 -13.52
N LEU A 161 6.71 7.00 -12.34
CA LEU A 161 6.26 8.37 -12.14
C LEU A 161 7.37 9.38 -12.43
N LYS A 162 6.96 10.58 -12.86
CA LYS A 162 7.83 11.74 -13.06
C LYS A 162 7.66 12.71 -11.90
N VAL A 163 8.37 12.43 -10.81
CA VAL A 163 8.20 13.18 -9.56
C VAL A 163 8.86 14.55 -9.66
N GLY A 164 8.05 15.60 -9.66
CA GLY A 164 8.49 17.00 -9.73
C GLY A 164 8.52 17.69 -8.38
N ARG A 165 9.07 18.92 -8.37
CA ARG A 165 9.14 19.79 -7.18
C ARG A 165 7.90 20.66 -6.99
N GLU A 166 7.20 20.96 -8.07
CA GLU A 166 6.04 21.83 -8.04
C GLU A 166 4.76 21.10 -7.66
N ILE A 167 3.90 21.74 -6.89
CA ILE A 167 2.61 21.20 -6.47
C ILE A 167 1.70 20.93 -7.68
N SER A 168 1.75 21.80 -8.69
CA SER A 168 0.95 21.69 -9.92
C SER A 168 1.33 20.51 -10.82
N GLY A 169 2.51 19.92 -10.59
CA GLY A 169 3.04 18.80 -11.39
C GLY A 169 3.38 17.59 -10.56
N ARG A 170 2.77 17.46 -9.37
CA ARG A 170 2.95 16.27 -8.50
C ARG A 170 2.42 15.01 -9.17
N SER A 171 3.00 13.90 -8.80
CA SER A 171 2.53 12.58 -9.23
C SER A 171 1.52 12.02 -8.23
N SER A 172 0.52 11.29 -8.71
CA SER A 172 -0.46 10.64 -7.83
C SER A 172 -0.90 9.28 -8.36
N VAL A 173 -1.13 8.36 -7.42
CA VAL A 173 -1.55 6.99 -7.70
C VAL A 173 -2.57 6.51 -6.67
N ASN A 174 -3.39 5.56 -7.09
CA ASN A 174 -4.11 4.67 -6.20
C ASN A 174 -3.42 3.31 -6.19
N LEU A 175 -3.30 2.69 -5.01
CA LEU A 175 -2.66 1.39 -4.83
C LEU A 175 -3.55 0.44 -4.05
N ILE A 176 -3.56 -0.84 -4.43
CA ILE A 176 -3.97 -1.93 -3.57
C ILE A 176 -2.71 -2.73 -3.24
N VAL A 177 -2.36 -2.79 -1.96
CA VAL A 177 -1.08 -3.30 -1.49
C VAL A 177 -1.32 -4.51 -0.58
N PRO A 178 -0.85 -5.72 -0.94
CA PRO A 178 -0.96 -6.87 -0.06
C PRO A 178 -0.07 -6.70 1.18
N HIS A 179 -0.40 -7.41 2.26
CA HIS A 179 0.31 -7.34 3.55
C HIS A 179 1.82 -7.40 3.42
N SER A 180 2.33 -8.27 2.53
CA SER A 180 3.77 -8.50 2.32
C SER A 180 4.53 -7.30 1.74
N ARG A 181 3.81 -6.30 1.23
CA ARG A 181 4.34 -5.05 0.68
C ARG A 181 3.84 -3.81 1.42
N GLY A 182 3.03 -4.01 2.45
CA GLY A 182 2.41 -2.98 3.29
C GLY A 182 3.29 -2.50 4.44
N THR A 183 2.64 -1.87 5.41
CA THR A 183 3.24 -1.46 6.69
C THR A 183 3.59 -2.68 7.53
N SER A 184 4.39 -2.48 8.59
CA SER A 184 4.66 -3.54 9.58
C SER A 184 3.37 -4.03 10.25
N THR A 185 2.41 -3.15 10.50
CA THR A 185 1.09 -3.48 11.05
C THR A 185 0.30 -4.36 10.09
N ALA A 186 0.16 -3.95 8.81
CA ALA A 186 -0.52 -4.74 7.79
C ALA A 186 0.13 -6.12 7.61
N SER A 187 1.48 -6.16 7.62
CA SER A 187 2.25 -7.41 7.50
C SER A 187 2.00 -8.36 8.66
N SER A 188 1.96 -7.85 9.90
CA SER A 188 1.73 -8.69 11.09
C SER A 188 0.29 -9.23 11.19
N GLN A 189 -0.68 -8.47 10.67
CA GLN A 189 -2.10 -8.83 10.67
C GLN A 189 -2.55 -9.58 9.41
N VAL A 190 -1.68 -9.66 8.39
CA VAL A 190 -1.98 -10.25 7.07
C VAL A 190 -3.19 -9.61 6.41
N VAL A 191 -3.25 -8.27 6.41
CA VAL A 191 -4.36 -7.51 5.83
C VAL A 191 -3.90 -6.64 4.67
N PRO A 192 -4.68 -6.54 3.58
CA PRO A 192 -4.38 -5.67 2.46
C PRO A 192 -4.81 -4.24 2.75
N CYS A 193 -4.08 -3.28 2.18
CA CYS A 193 -4.43 -1.87 2.29
C CYS A 193 -4.63 -1.22 0.93
N TYR A 194 -5.57 -0.28 0.89
CA TYR A 194 -5.72 0.67 -0.20
C TYR A 194 -5.06 1.99 0.17
N TYR A 195 -4.38 2.60 -0.80
CA TYR A 195 -3.78 3.91 -0.65
C TYR A 195 -4.14 4.84 -1.81
N GLU A 196 -4.47 6.09 -1.53
CA GLU A 196 -4.29 7.20 -2.44
C GLU A 196 -3.02 7.93 -2.03
N ILE A 197 -2.05 8.06 -2.94
CA ILE A 197 -0.74 8.64 -2.62
C ILE A 197 -0.38 9.71 -3.65
N ARG A 198 0.18 10.82 -3.15
CA ARG A 198 0.73 11.91 -3.94
C ARG A 198 2.20 12.08 -3.56
N TYR A 199 3.06 12.13 -4.57
CA TYR A 199 4.49 12.31 -4.41
C TYR A 199 4.94 13.66 -4.94
N GLN A 200 5.88 14.26 -4.23
CA GLN A 200 6.54 15.50 -4.62
C GLN A 200 8.00 15.44 -4.21
N MET A 201 8.92 15.88 -5.07
CA MET A 201 10.33 16.00 -4.71
C MET A 201 10.49 17.10 -3.64
N SER A 202 11.20 16.80 -2.55
CA SER A 202 11.62 17.80 -1.57
C SER A 202 12.62 18.78 -2.20
N ARG A 203 12.84 19.90 -1.55
CA ARG A 203 13.71 20.99 -2.05
C ARG A 203 15.17 20.65 -1.99
#